data_35bb90677460de3cc4df6285aa25b5ac
#
_entry.id   35bb90677460de3cc4df6285aa25b5ac
#
_cell.length_a   1.000
_cell.length_b   1.000
_cell.length_c   1.000
_cell.angle_alpha   90.00
_cell.angle_beta   90.00
_cell.angle_gamma   90.00
#
_symmetry.space_group_name_H-M   'P 1'
#
loop_
_entity.id
_entity.type
_entity.pdbx_description
1 polymer ?
#
loop_
_entity_poly.entity_id
_entity_poly.type
_entity_poly.pdbx_seq_one_letter_code
_entity_poly.pdbx_strand_id
1 'polypeptide(L)' 'MTTKPAEDELVTVFTRADLGGDGRLDLMEFALVLDSIGLSWNRAATQDRFERADTDHDGFISLAELRVLLSAQVWDDAAV' A
#
# COMPACT_ATOMS: atom_id res chain seq x y z
N MET A 1 -10.52 -2.29 -13.97
CA MET A 1 -11.30 -1.75 -12.85
C MET A 1 -10.65 -2.15 -11.54
N THR A 2 -10.42 -1.19 -10.67
CA THR A 2 -9.69 -1.43 -9.42
C THR A 2 -10.68 -1.51 -8.26
N THR A 3 -10.67 -2.62 -7.55
CA THR A 3 -11.52 -2.80 -6.38
C THR A 3 -10.65 -2.99 -5.15
N LYS A 4 -11.20 -2.65 -3.99
CA LYS A 4 -10.50 -2.82 -2.74
C LYS A 4 -10.16 -4.29 -2.51
N PRO A 5 -8.92 -4.64 -2.24
CA PRO A 5 -8.56 -6.04 -1.99
C PRO A 5 -9.16 -6.53 -0.68
N ALA A 6 -9.46 -7.82 -0.63
CA ALA A 6 -9.86 -8.45 0.62
C ALA A 6 -8.67 -8.43 1.59
N GLU A 7 -8.95 -8.54 2.88
CA GLU A 7 -7.90 -8.49 3.88
C GLU A 7 -6.88 -9.62 3.70
N ASP A 8 -7.34 -10.82 3.39
CA ASP A 8 -6.44 -11.95 3.13
C ASP A 8 -5.53 -11.67 1.94
N GLU A 9 -6.08 -11.05 0.91
CA GLU A 9 -5.33 -10.68 -0.28
C GLU A 9 -4.29 -9.63 0.05
N LEU A 10 -4.67 -8.65 0.87
CA LEU A 10 -3.76 -7.61 1.30
C LEU A 10 -2.58 -8.19 2.08
N VAL A 11 -2.85 -9.09 3.01
CA VAL A 11 -1.81 -9.75 3.79
C VAL A 11 -0.87 -10.53 2.86
N THR A 12 -1.42 -11.23 1.88
CA THR A 12 -0.61 -11.98 0.93
C THR A 12 0.31 -11.07 0.12
N VAL A 13 -0.24 -9.97 -0.39
CA VAL A 13 0.54 -9.02 -1.18
C VAL A 13 1.62 -8.36 -0.31
N PHE A 14 1.26 -7.98 0.90
CA PHE A 14 2.19 -7.39 1.85
C PHE A 14 3.36 -8.34 2.10
N THR A 15 3.05 -9.60 2.39
CA THR A 15 4.08 -10.60 2.69
C THR A 15 5.01 -10.80 1.49
N ARG A 16 4.48 -10.81 0.29
CA ARG A 16 5.29 -10.96 -0.91
C ARG A 16 6.20 -9.76 -1.15
N ALA A 17 5.74 -8.57 -0.83
CA ALA A 17 6.50 -7.35 -1.04
C ALA A 17 7.54 -7.14 0.06
N ASP A 18 7.34 -7.73 1.22
CA ASP A 18 8.24 -7.60 2.36
C ASP A 18 9.46 -8.49 2.16
N LEU A 19 10.35 -8.06 1.29
CA LEU A 19 11.50 -8.85 0.90
C LEU A 19 12.48 -9.08 2.04
N GLY A 20 12.53 -8.14 2.97
CA GLY A 20 13.39 -8.26 4.13
C GLY A 20 12.82 -9.11 5.24
N GLY A 21 11.53 -9.42 5.18
CA GLY A 21 10.87 -10.23 6.19
C GLY A 21 10.80 -9.60 7.57
N ASP A 22 10.83 -8.27 7.63
CA ASP A 22 10.83 -7.55 8.90
C ASP A 22 9.45 -6.99 9.29
N GLY A 23 8.44 -7.28 8.50
CA GLY A 23 7.07 -6.84 8.77
C GLY A 23 6.80 -5.40 8.40
N ARG A 24 7.67 -4.80 7.59
CA ARG A 24 7.55 -3.40 7.17
C ARG A 24 7.99 -3.25 5.72
N LEU A 25 7.45 -2.23 5.06
CA LEU A 25 7.76 -1.95 3.67
C LEU A 25 8.51 -0.62 3.57
N ASP A 26 9.57 -0.58 2.79
CA ASP A 26 10.18 0.69 2.41
C ASP A 26 9.42 1.25 1.19
N LEU A 27 9.87 2.38 0.67
CA LEU A 27 9.18 3.04 -0.44
C LEU A 27 9.09 2.14 -1.68
N MET A 28 10.16 1.43 -1.99
CA MET A 28 10.19 0.54 -3.15
C MET A 28 9.23 -0.64 -2.98
N GLU A 29 9.25 -1.25 -1.81
CA GLU A 29 8.35 -2.36 -1.50
C GLU A 29 6.90 -1.90 -1.47
N PHE A 30 6.65 -0.71 -0.94
CA PHE A 30 5.33 -0.11 -0.94
C PHE A 30 4.82 0.05 -2.37
N ALA A 31 5.67 0.52 -3.28
CA ALA A 31 5.30 0.65 -4.69
C ALA A 31 4.94 -0.70 -5.31
N LEU A 32 5.65 -1.75 -4.93
CA LEU A 32 5.33 -3.10 -5.41
C LEU A 32 3.94 -3.55 -4.97
N VAL A 33 3.58 -3.25 -3.73
CA VAL A 33 2.25 -3.57 -3.22
C VAL A 33 1.18 -2.86 -4.04
N LEU A 34 1.36 -1.56 -4.26
CA LEU A 34 0.39 -0.78 -5.01
C LEU A 34 0.22 -1.30 -6.42
N ASP A 35 1.32 -1.65 -7.07
CA ASP A 35 1.28 -2.21 -8.41
C ASP A 35 0.53 -3.55 -8.43
N SER A 36 0.75 -4.38 -7.41
CA SER A 36 0.11 -5.68 -7.31
C SER A 36 -1.40 -5.59 -7.15
N ILE A 37 -1.89 -4.54 -6.52
CA ILE A 37 -3.34 -4.38 -6.31
C ILE A 37 -3.98 -3.46 -7.35
N GLY A 38 -3.22 -3.07 -8.37
CA GLY A 38 -3.76 -2.32 -9.49
C GLY A 38 -3.74 -0.80 -9.34
N LEU A 39 -3.03 -0.29 -8.35
CA LEU A 39 -2.87 1.15 -8.18
C LEU A 39 -1.57 1.59 -8.81
N SER A 40 -1.68 2.26 -9.95
CA SER A 40 -0.52 2.70 -10.70
C SER A 40 -0.33 4.20 -10.52
N TRP A 41 0.28 4.58 -9.44
CA TRP A 41 0.57 5.99 -9.18
C TRP A 41 1.96 6.34 -9.71
N ASN A 42 2.17 7.58 -10.09
CA ASN A 42 3.50 8.04 -10.45
C ASN A 42 4.36 8.12 -9.19
N ARG A 43 5.66 8.35 -9.39
CA ARG A 43 6.60 8.35 -8.27
C ARG A 43 6.23 9.40 -7.20
N ALA A 44 5.86 10.60 -7.64
CA ALA A 44 5.52 11.67 -6.71
C ALA A 44 4.30 11.33 -5.88
N ALA A 45 3.27 10.77 -6.52
CA ALA A 45 2.06 10.38 -5.80
C ALA A 45 2.35 9.23 -4.84
N THR A 46 3.15 8.26 -5.26
CA THR A 46 3.53 7.13 -4.42
C THR A 46 4.27 7.62 -3.18
N GLN A 47 5.22 8.52 -3.37
CA GLN A 47 5.98 9.07 -2.25
C GLN A 47 5.09 9.85 -1.29
N ASP A 48 4.18 10.66 -1.85
CA ASP A 48 3.24 11.43 -1.03
C ASP A 48 2.38 10.52 -0.17
N ARG A 49 1.84 9.46 -0.77
CA ARG A 49 1.02 8.50 -0.02
C ARG A 49 1.83 7.75 1.02
N PHE A 50 3.06 7.41 0.69
CA PHE A 50 3.96 6.75 1.63
C PHE A 50 4.17 7.62 2.87
N GLU A 51 4.46 8.90 2.66
CA GLU A 51 4.72 9.81 3.76
C GLU A 51 3.48 10.00 4.62
N ARG A 52 2.32 10.07 4.01
CA ARG A 52 1.06 10.22 4.75
C ARG A 52 0.70 8.97 5.54
N ALA A 53 1.02 7.81 5.00
CA ALA A 53 0.73 6.55 5.67
C ALA A 53 1.73 6.25 6.79
N ASP A 54 2.92 6.80 6.69
CA ASP A 54 3.98 6.59 7.67
C ASP A 54 3.75 7.49 8.88
N THR A 55 2.79 7.13 9.70
CA THR A 55 2.41 7.94 10.85
C THR A 55 3.48 7.99 11.93
N ASP A 56 4.33 6.97 11.97
CA ASP A 56 5.43 6.90 12.93
C ASP A 56 6.68 7.64 12.44
N HIS A 57 6.71 8.00 11.17
CA HIS A 57 7.86 8.65 10.54
C HIS A 57 9.15 7.85 10.71
N ASP A 58 9.03 6.54 10.63
CA ASP A 58 10.19 5.64 10.75
C ASP A 58 10.78 5.26 9.39
N GLY A 59 10.19 5.74 8.31
CA GLY A 59 10.64 5.44 6.96
C GLY A 59 10.12 4.13 6.41
N PHE A 60 9.17 3.51 7.10
CA PHE A 60 8.61 2.22 6.70
C PHE A 60 7.10 2.21 6.91
N ILE A 61 6.44 1.34 6.17
CA ILE A 61 4.98 1.17 6.27
C ILE A 61 4.71 -0.22 6.83
N SER A 62 4.00 -0.27 7.96
CA SER A 62 3.56 -1.54 8.53
C SER A 62 2.25 -1.98 7.87
N LEU A 63 1.83 -3.21 8.13
CA LEU A 63 0.56 -3.71 7.62
C LEU A 63 -0.61 -2.86 8.13
N ALA A 64 -0.56 -2.45 9.39
CA ALA A 64 -1.62 -1.62 9.96
C ALA A 64 -1.70 -0.25 9.25
N GLU A 65 -0.56 0.34 8.98
CA GLU A 65 -0.51 1.62 8.26
C GLU A 65 -1.02 1.47 6.84
N LEU A 66 -0.65 0.38 6.19
CA LEU A 66 -1.13 0.09 4.83
C LEU A 66 -2.64 -0.09 4.79
N ARG A 67 -3.20 -0.78 5.78
CA ARG A 67 -4.65 -0.94 5.89
C ARG A 67 -5.36 0.41 5.98
N VAL A 68 -4.83 1.30 6.81
CA VAL A 68 -5.44 2.62 6.98
C VAL A 68 -5.39 3.40 5.68
N LEU A 69 -4.25 3.35 4.99
CA LEU A 69 -4.11 4.01 3.71
C LEU A 69 -5.14 3.49 2.70
N LEU A 70 -5.23 2.18 2.56
CA LEU A 70 -6.13 1.59 1.58
C LEU A 70 -7.59 1.77 1.95
N SER A 71 -7.89 1.83 3.24
CA SER A 71 -9.24 2.12 3.71
C SER A 71 -9.69 3.51 3.31
N ALA A 72 -8.75 4.46 3.32
CA ALA A 72 -9.05 5.85 2.97
C ALA A 72 -9.03 6.09 1.46
N GLN A 73 -8.53 5.12 0.69
CA GLN A 73 -8.40 5.25 -0.75
C GLN A 73 -9.77 5.16 -1.43
N VAL A 74 -10.00 6.02 -2.40
CA VAL A 74 -11.19 5.93 -3.24
C VAL A 74 -10.96 4.84 -4.28
N TRP A 75 -11.86 3.88 -4.32
CA TRP A 75 -11.75 2.75 -5.25
C TRP A 75 -12.67 2.93 -6.44
N ASP A 76 -12.19 2.49 -7.58
CA ASP A 76 -12.80 2.78 -8.86
C ASP A 76 -14.16 2.13 -9.09
N ASP A 77 -14.46 1.08 -8.37
CA ASP A 77 -15.71 0.35 -8.56
C ASP A 77 -16.93 1.21 -8.28
N ALA A 78 -16.78 2.26 -7.49
CA ALA A 78 -17.87 3.14 -7.16
C ALA A 78 -17.96 4.34 -8.09
N ALA A 79 -17.08 4.43 -9.02
CA ALA A 79 -16.95 5.60 -9.88
C ALA A 79 -17.94 5.55 -11.03
N VAL A 80 -19.10 5.24 -10.77
CA VAL A 80 -20.11 5.18 -11.80
C VAL A 80 -20.73 6.54 -12.05
#